data_1567e2b62050cc920a6b6431afc5c737
#
_entry.id   1567e2b62050cc920a6b6431afc5c737
#
_cell.length_a   1.000
_cell.length_b   1.000
_cell.length_c   1.000
_cell.angle_alpha   90.00
_cell.angle_beta   90.00
_cell.angle_gamma   90.00
#
_symmetry.space_group_name_H-M   'P 1'
#
loop_
_entity.id
_entity.type
_entity.pdbx_description
1 polymer ?
#
loop_
_entity_poly.entity_id
_entity_poly.type
_entity_poly.pdbx_seq_one_letter_code
_entity_poly.pdbx_strand_id
1 'polypeptide(L)'
;MKKLALINTFCNDAERLVILSNNLLKLKNIGIDSLVYSPIPLPKSISLLADYVIISKENPIIGWPEKGMGAWKHHLPFHIKTTIIYPDYGWASFYQYKKLMEFGITLNYDHYFPFIYDLNFDEEVLQTFKSAPKKLFFPSPKAQSSKVGATFMSLDKESVKKLIPLFTKEKYLHHSRNAIAEKFIEYLYFSIEGDVSPHIVQDDIHELKKHIFTLSPPDLEFDFFIHTVHKIGFYFYN
;
A
#
# COMPACT_ATOMS: atom_id res chain seq x y z
N MET A 1 -11.09 13.13 -20.15
CA MET A 1 -11.02 11.97 -19.23
C MET A 1 -10.69 12.49 -17.85
N LYS A 2 -11.59 12.31 -16.88
CA LYS A 2 -11.37 12.68 -15.48
C LYS A 2 -10.62 11.58 -14.76
N LYS A 3 -9.59 11.93 -14.00
CA LYS A 3 -8.66 10.99 -13.36
C LYS A 3 -8.65 11.20 -11.84
N LEU A 4 -8.65 10.10 -11.07
CA LEU A 4 -8.65 10.12 -9.62
C LEU A 4 -7.53 9.23 -9.05
N ALA A 5 -6.66 9.80 -8.26
CA ALA A 5 -5.69 9.07 -7.44
C ALA A 5 -6.39 8.53 -6.17
N LEU A 6 -6.23 7.24 -5.89
CA LEU A 6 -6.79 6.55 -4.72
C LEU A 6 -5.65 6.19 -3.77
N ILE A 7 -5.45 6.97 -2.71
CA ILE A 7 -4.27 6.91 -1.86
C ILE A 7 -4.60 6.26 -0.53
N ASN A 8 -4.07 5.07 -0.27
CA ASN A 8 -4.14 4.48 1.05
C ASN A 8 -2.98 4.95 1.92
N THR A 9 -3.27 5.25 3.21
CA THR A 9 -2.26 5.82 4.10
C THR A 9 -2.27 5.18 5.48
N PHE A 10 -1.10 5.23 6.11
CA PHE A 10 -0.93 5.08 7.55
C PHE A 10 0.18 6.04 8.00
N CYS A 11 -0.12 7.34 7.97
CA CYS A 11 0.85 8.40 8.25
C CYS A 11 0.79 8.79 9.74
N ASN A 12 1.48 8.04 10.59
CA ASN A 12 1.50 8.22 12.04
C ASN A 12 2.72 9.00 12.55
N ASP A 13 3.56 9.53 11.66
CA ASP A 13 4.73 10.35 11.99
C ASP A 13 4.91 11.49 10.96
N ALA A 14 5.78 12.44 11.30
CA ALA A 14 6.02 13.63 10.50
C ALA A 14 6.63 13.33 9.11
N GLU A 15 7.52 12.34 9.02
CA GLU A 15 8.18 11.95 7.77
C GLU A 15 7.15 11.47 6.74
N ARG A 16 6.27 10.56 7.15
CA ARG A 16 5.19 10.03 6.29
C ARG A 16 4.21 11.12 5.87
N LEU A 17 3.90 12.05 6.77
CA LEU A 17 3.05 13.20 6.46
C LEU A 17 3.69 14.13 5.42
N VAL A 18 5.01 14.34 5.47
CA VAL A 18 5.74 15.12 4.46
C VAL A 18 5.71 14.42 3.09
N ILE A 19 5.93 13.09 3.05
CA ILE A 19 5.87 12.32 1.80
C ILE A 19 4.47 12.41 1.19
N LEU A 20 3.42 12.15 1.98
CA LEU A 20 2.03 12.29 1.53
C LEU A 20 1.74 13.68 0.99
N SER A 21 2.16 14.73 1.72
CA SER A 21 1.97 16.13 1.32
C SER A 21 2.63 16.42 -0.03
N ASN A 22 3.87 15.98 -0.21
CA ASN A 22 4.61 16.17 -1.47
C ASN A 22 3.91 15.45 -2.64
N ASN A 23 3.41 14.24 -2.43
CA ASN A 23 2.71 13.49 -3.46
C ASN A 23 1.36 14.13 -3.82
N LEU A 24 0.61 14.67 -2.85
CA LEU A 24 -0.61 15.44 -3.12
C LEU A 24 -0.32 16.70 -3.95
N LEU A 25 0.75 17.42 -3.64
CA LEU A 25 1.18 18.59 -4.42
C LEU A 25 1.58 18.21 -5.86
N LYS A 26 2.32 17.09 -6.04
CA LYS A 26 2.68 16.57 -7.37
C LYS A 26 1.44 16.22 -8.18
N LEU A 27 0.43 15.54 -7.60
CA LEU A 27 -0.83 15.22 -8.27
C LEU A 27 -1.57 16.48 -8.72
N LYS A 28 -1.68 17.46 -7.83
CA LYS A 28 -2.32 18.75 -8.14
C LYS A 28 -1.63 19.47 -9.30
N ASN A 29 -0.30 19.46 -9.34
CA ASN A 29 0.48 20.08 -10.41
C ASN A 29 0.27 19.41 -11.78
N ILE A 30 -0.06 18.12 -11.81
CA ILE A 30 -0.36 17.39 -13.06
C ILE A 30 -1.86 17.28 -13.37
N GLY A 31 -2.72 17.95 -12.57
CA GLY A 31 -4.16 18.02 -12.79
C GLY A 31 -4.90 16.69 -12.54
N ILE A 32 -4.46 15.92 -11.54
CA ILE A 32 -5.12 14.69 -11.10
C ILE A 32 -5.72 14.92 -9.72
N ASP A 33 -7.03 14.72 -9.59
CA ASP A 33 -7.74 14.80 -8.32
C ASP A 33 -7.34 13.64 -7.41
N SER A 34 -7.40 13.85 -6.09
CA SER A 34 -6.95 12.91 -5.10
C SER A 34 -8.03 12.55 -4.08
N LEU A 35 -8.14 11.26 -3.77
CA LEU A 35 -8.95 10.71 -2.68
C LEU A 35 -8.04 9.95 -1.72
N VAL A 36 -7.94 10.41 -0.49
CA VAL A 36 -7.09 9.83 0.56
C VAL A 36 -7.95 9.07 1.56
N TYR A 37 -7.56 7.84 1.89
CA TYR A 37 -8.08 7.10 3.04
C TYR A 37 -7.04 7.10 4.15
N SER A 38 -7.44 7.51 5.36
CA SER A 38 -6.57 7.46 6.53
C SER A 38 -7.28 6.86 7.74
N PRO A 39 -6.72 5.82 8.40
CA PRO A 39 -7.26 5.27 9.63
C PRO A 39 -7.01 6.16 10.86
N ILE A 40 -6.20 7.19 10.72
CA ILE A 40 -5.89 8.18 11.74
C ILE A 40 -6.19 9.59 11.21
N PRO A 41 -6.57 10.55 12.08
CA PRO A 41 -6.80 11.92 11.65
C PRO A 41 -5.55 12.54 10.99
N LEU A 42 -5.73 13.15 9.85
CA LEU A 42 -4.67 13.92 9.18
C LEU A 42 -4.66 15.37 9.66
N PRO A 43 -3.48 16.02 9.75
CA PRO A 43 -3.39 17.46 9.98
C PRO A 43 -4.23 18.24 8.96
N LYS A 44 -4.86 19.33 9.40
CA LYS A 44 -5.71 20.16 8.52
C LYS A 44 -4.99 20.64 7.27
N SER A 45 -3.71 21.03 7.40
CA SER A 45 -2.86 21.47 6.28
C SER A 45 -2.73 20.40 5.19
N ILE A 46 -2.66 19.12 5.55
CA ILE A 46 -2.56 18.00 4.60
C ILE A 46 -3.94 17.64 4.04
N SER A 47 -4.97 17.60 4.89
CA SER A 47 -6.33 17.33 4.43
C SER A 47 -6.82 18.35 3.39
N LEU A 48 -6.37 19.61 3.46
CA LEU A 48 -6.69 20.66 2.49
C LEU A 48 -5.94 20.53 1.14
N LEU A 49 -4.91 19.70 1.07
CA LEU A 49 -4.22 19.40 -0.19
C LEU A 49 -4.95 18.35 -1.03
N ALA A 50 -5.66 17.43 -0.38
CA ALA A 50 -6.46 16.42 -1.04
C ALA A 50 -7.82 16.97 -1.45
N ASP A 51 -8.36 16.49 -2.59
CA ASP A 51 -9.70 16.88 -3.05
C ASP A 51 -10.78 16.18 -2.23
N TYR A 52 -10.51 14.94 -1.79
CA TYR A 52 -11.42 14.14 -0.95
C TYR A 52 -10.61 13.41 0.13
N VAL A 53 -11.17 13.29 1.33
CA VAL A 53 -10.56 12.55 2.45
C VAL A 53 -11.59 11.68 3.14
N ILE A 54 -11.27 10.40 3.32
CA ILE A 54 -12.00 9.45 4.16
C ILE A 54 -11.18 9.23 5.43
N ILE A 55 -11.72 9.64 6.58
CA ILE A 55 -11.16 9.31 7.89
C ILE A 55 -11.99 8.20 8.49
N SER A 56 -11.39 7.05 8.74
CA SER A 56 -12.08 5.90 9.34
C SER A 56 -11.12 5.17 10.29
N LYS A 57 -11.58 4.89 11.50
CA LYS A 57 -10.83 4.08 12.48
C LYS A 57 -10.71 2.60 12.09
N GLU A 58 -11.41 2.18 11.02
CA GLU A 58 -11.34 0.80 10.54
C GLU A 58 -9.98 0.53 9.89
N ASN A 59 -9.19 -0.28 10.55
CA ASN A 59 -7.89 -0.75 10.08
C ASN A 59 -7.76 -2.25 10.41
N PRO A 60 -8.44 -3.13 9.67
CA PRO A 60 -8.58 -4.55 10.02
C PRO A 60 -7.27 -5.32 9.78
N ILE A 61 -6.45 -5.38 10.81
CA ILE A 61 -5.21 -6.16 10.81
C ILE A 61 -5.55 -7.62 11.06
N ILE A 62 -4.95 -8.54 10.30
CA ILE A 62 -5.14 -9.98 10.50
C ILE A 62 -4.05 -10.50 11.43
N GLY A 63 -4.47 -11.22 12.46
CA GLY A 63 -3.58 -11.90 13.37
C GLY A 63 -2.93 -13.14 12.74
N TRP A 64 -1.80 -13.52 13.28
CA TRP A 64 -1.01 -14.67 12.90
C TRP A 64 -1.78 -16.00 12.73
N PRO A 65 -2.68 -16.43 13.68
CA PRO A 65 -3.36 -17.71 13.54
C PRO A 65 -4.21 -17.83 12.28
N GLU A 66 -4.76 -16.71 11.79
CA GLU A 66 -5.55 -16.68 10.56
C GLU A 66 -4.70 -16.65 9.30
N LYS A 67 -3.60 -15.88 9.32
CA LYS A 67 -2.76 -15.67 8.13
C LYS A 67 -1.83 -16.85 7.84
N GLY A 68 -1.37 -17.55 8.86
CA GLY A 68 -0.37 -18.63 8.73
C GLY A 68 1.07 -18.14 8.56
N MET A 69 2.04 -19.05 8.58
CA MET A 69 3.47 -18.78 8.77
C MET A 69 4.27 -18.44 7.50
N GLY A 70 3.66 -18.38 6.30
CA GLY A 70 4.39 -18.58 5.04
C GLY A 70 5.51 -17.58 4.71
N ALA A 71 5.22 -16.29 4.63
CA ALA A 71 6.12 -15.36 3.97
C ALA A 71 7.22 -14.75 4.85
N TRP A 72 6.98 -14.60 6.13
CA TRP A 72 7.89 -13.87 7.03
C TRP A 72 9.03 -14.70 7.63
N LYS A 73 9.02 -16.01 7.43
CA LYS A 73 10.07 -16.92 7.93
C LYS A 73 11.47 -16.59 7.41
N HIS A 74 11.58 -16.02 6.22
CA HIS A 74 12.86 -15.86 5.55
C HIS A 74 13.69 -14.67 6.03
N HIS A 75 13.07 -13.70 6.72
CA HIS A 75 13.72 -12.46 7.12
C HIS A 75 14.14 -12.40 8.59
N LEU A 76 13.85 -13.45 9.37
CA LEU A 76 14.16 -13.48 10.79
C LEU A 76 15.19 -14.54 11.14
N PRO A 77 16.12 -14.27 12.08
CA PRO A 77 16.97 -15.29 12.67
C PRO A 77 16.13 -16.44 13.24
N PHE A 78 16.62 -17.66 13.07
CA PHE A 78 15.87 -18.88 13.43
C PHE A 78 15.33 -18.91 14.87
N HIS A 79 16.10 -18.38 15.83
CA HIS A 79 15.74 -18.34 17.24
C HIS A 79 14.61 -17.35 17.57
N ILE A 80 14.32 -16.40 16.69
CA ILE A 80 13.27 -15.39 16.87
C ILE A 80 11.95 -15.84 16.21
N LYS A 81 12.02 -16.71 15.19
CA LYS A 81 10.86 -17.16 14.39
C LYS A 81 9.76 -17.87 15.19
N THR A 82 10.08 -18.39 16.36
CA THR A 82 9.15 -19.16 17.19
C THR A 82 8.39 -18.32 18.21
N THR A 83 8.81 -17.08 18.47
CA THR A 83 8.33 -16.28 19.60
C THR A 83 7.57 -15.02 19.21
N ILE A 84 7.67 -14.55 17.96
CA ILE A 84 7.07 -13.27 17.55
C ILE A 84 5.89 -13.48 16.62
N ILE A 85 4.74 -12.97 17.06
CA ILE A 85 3.48 -12.93 16.30
C ILE A 85 3.49 -11.65 15.46
N TYR A 86 3.63 -11.77 14.13
CA TYR A 86 3.56 -10.63 13.24
C TYR A 86 2.13 -10.37 12.79
N PRO A 87 1.59 -9.17 13.00
CA PRO A 87 0.34 -8.77 12.39
C PRO A 87 0.50 -8.67 10.87
N ASP A 88 -0.49 -9.14 10.13
CA ASP A 88 -0.55 -8.96 8.68
C ASP A 88 -1.28 -7.67 8.34
N TYR A 89 -0.53 -6.67 7.92
CA TYR A 89 -1.06 -5.37 7.48
C TYR A 89 -1.59 -5.40 6.03
N GLY A 90 -1.33 -6.47 5.29
CA GLY A 90 -1.73 -6.57 3.89
C GLY A 90 -3.25 -6.44 3.73
N TRP A 91 -4.05 -7.13 4.56
CA TRP A 91 -5.50 -7.00 4.51
C TRP A 91 -5.97 -5.58 4.84
N ALA A 92 -5.36 -4.91 5.82
CA ALA A 92 -5.71 -3.54 6.14
C ALA A 92 -5.49 -2.60 4.93
N SER A 93 -4.39 -2.77 4.21
CA SER A 93 -4.12 -2.02 2.97
C SER A 93 -5.15 -2.31 1.89
N PHE A 94 -5.49 -3.58 1.65
CA PHE A 94 -6.52 -3.95 0.66
C PHE A 94 -7.92 -3.51 1.05
N TYR A 95 -8.24 -3.51 2.33
CA TYR A 95 -9.50 -2.96 2.82
C TYR A 95 -9.61 -1.46 2.55
N GLN A 96 -8.52 -0.72 2.74
CA GLN A 96 -8.46 0.70 2.38
C GLN A 96 -8.65 0.90 0.87
N TYR A 97 -7.99 0.12 0.02
CA TYR A 97 -8.22 0.16 -1.43
C TYR A 97 -9.68 -0.13 -1.80
N LYS A 98 -10.30 -1.11 -1.15
CA LYS A 98 -11.74 -1.37 -1.34
C LYS A 98 -12.57 -0.12 -1.04
N LYS A 99 -12.37 0.50 0.13
CA LYS A 99 -13.11 1.71 0.54
C LYS A 99 -12.87 2.89 -0.39
N LEU A 100 -11.64 3.08 -0.82
CA LEU A 100 -11.27 4.09 -1.81
C LEU A 100 -11.98 3.87 -3.15
N MET A 101 -12.01 2.62 -3.64
CA MET A 101 -12.69 2.27 -4.89
C MET A 101 -14.21 2.40 -4.77
N GLU A 102 -14.82 1.90 -3.66
CA GLU A 102 -16.26 2.02 -3.39
C GLU A 102 -16.71 3.48 -3.39
N PHE A 103 -15.98 4.36 -2.71
CA PHE A 103 -16.29 5.78 -2.70
C PHE A 103 -15.93 6.46 -4.02
N GLY A 104 -14.75 6.18 -4.57
CA GLY A 104 -14.27 6.79 -5.81
C GLY A 104 -15.20 6.56 -7.00
N ILE A 105 -15.84 5.37 -7.10
CA ILE A 105 -16.77 5.07 -8.20
C ILE A 105 -18.01 5.97 -8.16
N THR A 106 -18.42 6.44 -6.97
CA THR A 106 -19.57 7.35 -6.81
C THR A 106 -19.26 8.77 -7.30
N LEU A 107 -17.99 9.17 -7.36
CA LEU A 107 -17.55 10.48 -7.83
C LEU A 107 -17.51 10.61 -9.35
N ASN A 108 -17.80 9.53 -10.08
CA ASN A 108 -17.94 9.50 -11.53
C ASN A 108 -16.70 9.95 -12.32
N TYR A 109 -15.53 9.45 -11.92
CA TYR A 109 -14.30 9.56 -12.70
C TYR A 109 -14.24 8.47 -13.79
N ASP A 110 -13.41 8.70 -14.80
CA ASP A 110 -13.21 7.76 -15.91
C ASP A 110 -12.09 6.78 -15.63
N HIS A 111 -11.09 7.23 -14.85
CA HIS A 111 -9.85 6.48 -14.58
C HIS A 111 -9.38 6.66 -13.15
N TYR A 112 -8.79 5.61 -12.58
CA TYR A 112 -8.39 5.50 -11.18
C TYR A 112 -6.96 5.00 -11.05
N PHE A 113 -6.21 5.57 -10.11
CA PHE A 113 -4.85 5.20 -9.79
C PHE A 113 -4.72 4.83 -8.31
N PRO A 114 -4.98 3.56 -7.92
CA PRO A 114 -4.70 3.10 -6.57
C PRO A 114 -3.21 3.04 -6.31
N PHE A 115 -2.73 3.65 -5.22
CA PHE A 115 -1.34 3.55 -4.79
C PHE A 115 -1.16 3.84 -3.30
N ILE A 116 -0.01 3.43 -2.74
CA ILE A 116 0.38 3.72 -1.37
C ILE A 116 0.97 5.14 -1.26
N TYR A 117 0.75 5.80 -0.13
CA TYR A 117 1.11 7.23 0.08
C TYR A 117 2.59 7.57 -0.21
N ASP A 118 3.50 6.60 -0.12
CA ASP A 118 4.95 6.73 -0.31
C ASP A 118 5.44 6.30 -1.70
N LEU A 119 4.55 6.25 -2.69
CA LEU A 119 4.92 6.01 -4.09
C LEU A 119 5.89 7.09 -4.59
N ASN A 120 7.04 6.68 -5.12
CA ASN A 120 7.94 7.59 -5.82
C ASN A 120 7.38 7.95 -7.20
N PHE A 121 7.27 9.24 -7.50
CA PHE A 121 6.80 9.76 -8.79
C PHE A 121 7.98 9.95 -9.75
N ASP A 122 8.53 8.83 -10.20
CA ASP A 122 9.51 8.82 -11.29
C ASP A 122 8.86 9.08 -12.67
N GLU A 123 9.66 9.08 -13.70
CA GLU A 123 9.21 9.40 -15.07
C GLU A 123 8.15 8.41 -15.58
N GLU A 124 8.30 7.11 -15.30
CA GLU A 124 7.37 6.06 -15.72
C GLU A 124 6.02 6.18 -14.99
N VAL A 125 6.04 6.47 -13.70
CA VAL A 125 4.84 6.75 -12.91
C VAL A 125 4.13 7.99 -13.46
N LEU A 126 4.87 9.07 -13.73
CA LEU A 126 4.30 10.29 -14.31
C LEU A 126 3.74 10.06 -15.72
N GLN A 127 4.41 9.25 -16.54
CA GLN A 127 3.90 8.86 -17.86
C GLN A 127 2.64 8.01 -17.76
N THR A 128 2.55 7.12 -16.77
CA THR A 128 1.35 6.32 -16.49
C THR A 128 0.17 7.21 -16.09
N PHE A 129 0.38 8.20 -15.25
CA PHE A 129 -0.66 9.19 -14.92
C PHE A 129 -1.15 9.95 -16.16
N LYS A 130 -0.26 10.27 -17.12
CA LYS A 130 -0.62 10.97 -18.36
C LYS A 130 -1.40 10.06 -19.32
N SER A 131 -0.87 8.86 -19.61
CA SER A 131 -1.42 7.92 -20.60
C SER A 131 -2.67 7.18 -20.11
N ALA A 132 -2.80 6.95 -18.81
CA ALA A 132 -3.88 6.26 -18.15
C ALA A 132 -4.23 4.89 -18.80
N PRO A 133 -3.31 3.93 -18.80
CA PRO A 133 -3.55 2.60 -19.34
C PRO A 133 -4.64 1.87 -18.53
N LYS A 134 -5.55 1.17 -19.21
CA LYS A 134 -6.82 0.71 -18.62
C LYS A 134 -6.69 -0.29 -17.48
N LYS A 135 -5.68 -1.17 -17.52
CA LYS A 135 -5.55 -2.30 -16.60
C LYS A 135 -4.08 -2.62 -16.34
N LEU A 136 -3.29 -1.63 -15.93
CA LEU A 136 -1.86 -1.81 -15.72
C LEU A 136 -1.54 -2.01 -14.24
N PHE A 137 -0.76 -3.06 -13.95
CA PHE A 137 -0.21 -3.36 -12.63
C PHE A 137 1.31 -3.27 -12.68
N PHE A 138 1.91 -2.89 -11.58
CA PHE A 138 3.35 -2.78 -11.47
C PHE A 138 3.94 -3.93 -10.64
N PRO A 139 5.13 -4.45 -11.00
CA PRO A 139 5.82 -5.45 -10.21
C PRO A 139 6.13 -4.97 -8.80
N SER A 140 6.18 -5.90 -7.85
CA SER A 140 6.64 -5.60 -6.50
C SER A 140 8.16 -5.65 -6.42
N PRO A 141 8.84 -4.60 -5.94
CA PRO A 141 10.30 -4.63 -5.79
C PRO A 141 10.75 -5.59 -4.68
N LYS A 142 9.87 -5.96 -3.76
CA LYS A 142 10.17 -6.79 -2.59
C LYS A 142 9.75 -8.25 -2.74
N ALA A 143 8.91 -8.57 -3.71
CA ALA A 143 8.30 -9.88 -3.84
C ALA A 143 8.81 -10.62 -5.07
N GLN A 144 9.97 -11.28 -4.96
CA GLN A 144 10.50 -12.15 -6.02
C GLN A 144 9.55 -13.28 -6.44
N SER A 145 8.57 -13.62 -5.58
CA SER A 145 7.58 -14.68 -5.83
C SER A 145 6.26 -14.17 -6.42
N SER A 146 6.09 -12.87 -6.63
CA SER A 146 4.89 -12.28 -7.24
C SER A 146 5.22 -11.44 -8.47
N LYS A 147 4.40 -11.60 -9.53
CA LYS A 147 4.55 -10.83 -10.77
C LYS A 147 4.13 -9.37 -10.62
N VAL A 148 3.25 -9.09 -9.67
CA VAL A 148 2.65 -7.76 -9.47
C VAL A 148 2.63 -7.40 -7.99
N GLY A 149 2.66 -6.12 -7.68
CA GLY A 149 2.60 -5.56 -6.33
C GLY A 149 1.40 -4.65 -6.10
N ALA A 150 1.21 -4.29 -4.84
CA ALA A 150 0.13 -3.40 -4.41
C ALA A 150 0.53 -1.92 -4.41
N THR A 151 1.76 -1.60 -4.81
CA THR A 151 2.31 -0.25 -4.68
C THR A 151 1.64 0.76 -5.60
N PHE A 152 1.36 0.37 -6.86
CA PHE A 152 0.73 1.22 -7.85
C PHE A 152 -0.06 0.41 -8.88
N MET A 153 -1.23 0.92 -9.26
CA MET A 153 -2.08 0.36 -10.31
C MET A 153 -2.69 1.49 -11.14
N SER A 154 -2.98 1.21 -12.41
CA SER A 154 -3.73 2.09 -13.31
C SER A 154 -4.96 1.32 -13.83
N LEU A 155 -6.16 1.82 -13.56
CA LEU A 155 -7.42 1.10 -13.76
C LEU A 155 -8.49 2.00 -14.38
N ASP A 156 -9.16 1.52 -15.42
CA ASP A 156 -10.38 2.16 -15.90
C ASP A 156 -11.57 1.88 -14.96
N LYS A 157 -12.65 2.61 -15.16
CA LYS A 157 -13.88 2.52 -14.34
C LYS A 157 -14.47 1.11 -14.33
N GLU A 158 -14.46 0.41 -15.45
CA GLU A 158 -15.03 -0.94 -15.54
C GLU A 158 -14.16 -1.96 -14.80
N SER A 159 -12.84 -1.80 -14.84
CA SER A 159 -11.91 -2.60 -14.04
C SER A 159 -12.14 -2.42 -12.53
N VAL A 160 -12.29 -1.18 -12.07
CA VAL A 160 -12.59 -0.89 -10.66
C VAL A 160 -13.90 -1.54 -10.23
N LYS A 161 -14.97 -1.45 -11.02
CA LYS A 161 -16.25 -2.11 -10.72
C LYS A 161 -16.12 -3.62 -10.61
N LYS A 162 -15.31 -4.26 -11.47
CA LYS A 162 -15.05 -5.69 -11.41
C LYS A 162 -14.22 -6.09 -10.20
N LEU A 163 -13.29 -5.24 -9.76
CA LEU A 163 -12.41 -5.53 -8.63
C LEU A 163 -13.09 -5.38 -7.26
N ILE A 164 -13.95 -4.37 -7.06
CA ILE A 164 -14.59 -4.11 -5.75
C ILE A 164 -15.16 -5.38 -5.08
N PRO A 165 -15.98 -6.23 -5.75
CA PRO A 165 -16.55 -7.43 -5.13
C PRO A 165 -15.51 -8.53 -4.84
N LEU A 166 -14.30 -8.41 -5.37
CA LEU A 166 -13.21 -9.37 -5.12
C LEU A 166 -12.44 -9.05 -3.83
N PHE A 167 -12.48 -7.81 -3.34
CA PHE A 167 -11.83 -7.41 -2.09
C PHE A 167 -12.64 -7.89 -0.87
N THR A 168 -12.51 -9.17 -0.55
CA THR A 168 -13.06 -9.76 0.67
C THR A 168 -11.96 -10.42 1.50
N LYS A 169 -12.13 -10.44 2.84
CA LYS A 169 -11.19 -11.08 3.76
C LYS A 169 -10.98 -12.56 3.43
N GLU A 170 -12.05 -13.26 3.06
CA GLU A 170 -11.98 -14.68 2.70
C GLU A 170 -11.11 -14.91 1.46
N LYS A 171 -11.31 -14.14 0.39
CA LYS A 171 -10.49 -14.24 -0.83
C LYS A 171 -9.05 -13.84 -0.55
N TYR A 172 -8.83 -12.78 0.24
CA TYR A 172 -7.49 -12.40 0.66
C TYR A 172 -6.78 -13.55 1.37
N LEU A 173 -7.41 -14.16 2.37
CA LEU A 173 -6.85 -15.30 3.10
C LEU A 173 -6.66 -16.52 2.21
N HIS A 174 -7.59 -16.80 1.29
CA HIS A 174 -7.47 -17.92 0.37
C HIS A 174 -6.20 -17.81 -0.50
N HIS A 175 -5.91 -16.65 -1.05
CA HIS A 175 -4.79 -16.45 -1.97
C HIS A 175 -3.46 -16.11 -1.30
N SER A 176 -3.48 -15.50 -0.10
CA SER A 176 -2.28 -15.05 0.59
C SER A 176 -1.96 -15.81 1.87
N ARG A 177 -2.78 -16.80 2.27
CA ARG A 177 -2.50 -17.63 3.47
C ARG A 177 -1.18 -18.37 3.29
N ASN A 178 -0.31 -18.30 4.31
CA ASN A 178 1.06 -18.82 4.24
C ASN A 178 1.94 -18.23 3.11
N ALA A 179 1.54 -17.09 2.56
CA ALA A 179 2.23 -16.41 1.48
C ALA A 179 2.25 -14.88 1.71
N ILE A 180 2.93 -14.15 0.85
CA ILE A 180 2.96 -12.69 0.86
C ILE A 180 1.61 -12.10 0.39
N ALA A 181 1.35 -10.88 0.82
CA ALA A 181 0.12 -10.14 0.47
C ALA A 181 -0.07 -9.95 -1.05
N GLU A 182 1.03 -9.84 -1.78
CA GLU A 182 1.07 -9.69 -3.23
C GLU A 182 0.45 -10.85 -4.01
N LYS A 183 0.33 -12.06 -3.41
CA LYS A 183 -0.41 -13.16 -4.03
C LYS A 183 -1.89 -12.85 -4.21
N PHE A 184 -2.46 -12.01 -3.37
CA PHE A 184 -3.81 -11.52 -3.57
C PHE A 184 -3.89 -10.52 -4.73
N ILE A 185 -2.87 -9.67 -4.93
CA ILE A 185 -2.81 -8.78 -6.10
C ILE A 185 -2.66 -9.59 -7.40
N GLU A 186 -1.86 -10.66 -7.42
CA GLU A 186 -1.81 -11.57 -8.57
C GLU A 186 -3.19 -12.13 -8.91
N TYR A 187 -3.97 -12.55 -7.91
CA TYR A 187 -5.33 -12.99 -8.12
C TYR A 187 -6.21 -11.89 -8.75
N LEU A 188 -6.14 -10.67 -8.24
CA LEU A 188 -6.90 -9.53 -8.79
C LEU A 188 -6.49 -9.23 -10.24
N TYR A 189 -5.19 -9.22 -10.51
CA TYR A 189 -4.63 -9.02 -11.84
C TYR A 189 -5.18 -10.05 -12.85
N PHE A 190 -5.12 -11.33 -12.52
CA PHE A 190 -5.66 -12.38 -13.38
C PHE A 190 -7.19 -12.30 -13.54
N SER A 191 -7.91 -11.88 -12.49
CA SER A 191 -9.38 -11.77 -12.52
C SER A 191 -9.92 -10.74 -13.51
N ILE A 192 -9.12 -9.73 -13.87
CA ILE A 192 -9.51 -8.70 -14.84
C ILE A 192 -8.70 -8.75 -16.13
N GLU A 193 -7.82 -9.72 -16.28
CA GLU A 193 -6.92 -9.84 -17.44
C GLU A 193 -6.11 -8.56 -17.64
N GLY A 194 -5.42 -8.14 -16.59
CA GLY A 194 -4.61 -6.93 -16.60
C GLY A 194 -3.28 -7.12 -17.31
N ASP A 195 -2.60 -6.02 -17.61
CA ASP A 195 -1.24 -5.98 -18.13
C ASP A 195 -0.25 -5.77 -16.98
N VAL A 196 0.99 -6.21 -17.17
CA VAL A 196 2.10 -5.97 -16.21
C VAL A 196 3.06 -4.97 -16.82
N SER A 197 3.38 -3.91 -16.08
CA SER A 197 4.41 -2.96 -16.46
C SER A 197 5.80 -3.63 -16.44
N PRO A 198 6.69 -3.34 -17.38
CA PRO A 198 8.09 -3.72 -17.28
C PRO A 198 8.84 -2.93 -16.19
N HIS A 199 8.31 -1.81 -15.75
CA HIS A 199 8.91 -0.91 -14.77
C HIS A 199 8.57 -1.32 -13.34
N ILE A 200 9.58 -1.35 -12.46
CA ILE A 200 9.42 -1.61 -11.02
C ILE A 200 9.34 -0.26 -10.32
N VAL A 201 8.18 0.05 -9.75
CA VAL A 201 8.00 1.29 -8.96
C VAL A 201 8.70 1.16 -7.61
N GLN A 202 9.24 2.28 -7.14
CA GLN A 202 9.90 2.38 -5.84
C GLN A 202 9.03 3.17 -4.86
N ASP A 203 9.25 2.93 -3.58
CA ASP A 203 8.69 3.76 -2.51
C ASP A 203 9.77 4.68 -1.91
N ASP A 204 9.39 5.92 -1.59
CA ASP A 204 10.32 6.95 -1.07
C ASP A 204 10.92 6.58 0.30
N ILE A 205 10.24 5.77 1.11
CA ILE A 205 10.74 5.35 2.43
C ILE A 205 11.95 4.41 2.32
N HIS A 206 12.06 3.62 1.25
CA HIS A 206 13.17 2.68 1.10
C HIS A 206 14.47 3.34 0.67
N GLU A 207 14.42 4.43 -0.05
CA GLU A 207 15.59 5.24 -0.38
C GLU A 207 16.22 5.84 0.90
N LEU A 208 15.40 6.41 1.78
CA LEU A 208 15.84 6.96 3.07
C LEU A 208 16.44 5.89 4.01
N LYS A 209 15.85 4.69 4.06
CA LYS A 209 16.37 3.60 4.89
C LYS A 209 17.68 3.00 4.37
N LYS A 210 17.95 3.01 3.07
CA LYS A 210 19.26 2.62 2.54
C LYS A 210 20.41 3.46 3.11
N HIS A 211 20.17 4.75 3.35
CA HIS A 211 21.18 5.65 3.94
C HIS A 211 21.38 5.44 5.44
N ILE A 212 20.37 4.96 6.16
CA ILE A 212 20.46 4.70 7.61
C ILE A 212 21.15 3.37 7.92
N PHE A 213 21.00 2.34 7.08
CA PHE A 213 21.62 1.03 7.25
C PHE A 213 23.12 0.96 6.91
N THR A 214 23.72 2.04 6.42
CA THR A 214 25.18 2.12 6.18
C THR A 214 25.99 2.54 7.40
N LEU A 215 25.35 2.79 8.55
CA LEU A 215 25.99 3.14 9.81
C LEU A 215 26.06 1.93 10.74
N SER A 216 27.19 1.21 10.70
CA SER A 216 27.75 0.20 11.63
C SER A 216 26.86 -0.92 12.23
N PRO A 217 27.27 -2.20 12.06
CA PRO A 217 26.37 -3.34 12.19
C PRO A 217 26.04 -3.94 13.54
N PRO A 218 26.78 -3.86 14.65
CA PRO A 218 26.41 -4.66 15.81
C PRO A 218 25.37 -4.07 16.75
N ASP A 219 25.32 -2.74 16.90
CA ASP A 219 24.49 -2.09 17.93
C ASP A 219 23.11 -1.67 17.44
N LEU A 220 22.96 -1.43 16.14
CA LEU A 220 21.69 -1.01 15.52
C LEU A 220 20.68 -2.17 15.33
N GLU A 221 21.14 -3.41 15.19
CA GLU A 221 20.24 -4.57 15.07
C GLU A 221 19.44 -4.79 16.35
N PHE A 222 20.05 -4.56 17.53
CA PHE A 222 19.39 -4.73 18.81
C PHE A 222 18.42 -3.59 19.11
N ASP A 223 18.81 -2.35 18.83
CA ASP A 223 17.95 -1.16 19.00
C ASP A 223 16.79 -1.12 17.99
N PHE A 224 17.02 -1.52 16.75
CA PHE A 224 15.95 -1.67 15.74
C PHE A 224 14.96 -2.74 16.17
N PHE A 225 15.45 -3.86 16.71
CA PHE A 225 14.62 -4.95 17.18
C PHE A 225 13.75 -4.54 18.38
N ILE A 226 14.35 -3.87 19.38
CA ILE A 226 13.62 -3.35 20.55
C ILE A 226 12.62 -2.27 20.13
N HIS A 227 12.98 -1.37 19.23
CA HIS A 227 12.09 -0.32 18.76
C HIS A 227 10.92 -0.87 17.94
N THR A 228 11.15 -1.90 17.14
CA THR A 228 10.11 -2.59 16.37
C THR A 228 9.20 -3.40 17.28
N VAL A 229 9.75 -4.10 18.26
CA VAL A 229 8.98 -4.86 19.26
C VAL A 229 8.18 -3.92 20.17
N HIS A 230 8.75 -2.80 20.61
CA HIS A 230 8.02 -1.77 21.37
C HIS A 230 6.89 -1.15 20.56
N LYS A 231 7.12 -0.80 19.31
CA LYS A 231 6.03 -0.29 18.42
C LYS A 231 4.93 -1.33 18.22
N ILE A 232 5.27 -2.59 18.04
CA ILE A 232 4.30 -3.69 17.90
C ILE A 232 3.55 -3.91 19.22
N GLY A 233 4.23 -3.89 20.37
CA GLY A 233 3.63 -4.07 21.69
C GLY A 233 2.59 -3.01 22.06
N PHE A 234 2.77 -1.76 21.67
CA PHE A 234 1.80 -0.69 21.90
C PHE A 234 0.48 -0.84 21.14
N TYR A 235 0.44 -1.62 20.07
CA TYR A 235 -0.78 -1.85 19.27
C TYR A 235 -1.63 -3.01 19.77
N PHE A 236 -1.14 -3.82 20.73
CA PHE A 236 -1.87 -4.97 21.27
C PHE A 236 -2.69 -4.64 22.57
N TYR A 237 -2.55 -3.45 23.14
CA TYR A 237 -3.12 -3.13 24.46
C TYR A 237 -4.09 -1.95 24.49
N ASN A 238 -4.55 -1.44 23.33
CA ASN A 238 -5.62 -0.41 23.31
C ASN A 238 -6.67 -0.69 22.23
#